data_66bd0a67baaa99f9db4f70a04f835cdb
#
_entry.id   66bd0a67baaa99f9db4f70a04f835cdb
#
_cell.length_a   1.000
_cell.length_b   1.000
_cell.length_c   1.000
_cell.angle_alpha   90.00
_cell.angle_beta   90.00
_cell.angle_gamma   90.00
#
_symmetry.space_group_name_H-M   'P 1'
#
loop_
_entity.id
_entity.type
_entity.pdbx_description
1 polymer ?
#
loop_
_entity_poly.entity_id
_entity_poly.type
_entity_poly.pdbx_seq_one_letter_code
_entity_poly.pdbx_strand_id
1 'polypeptide(L)'
;MADLSAVSAPPSPAPPAAPASPPNAAVGFFAADFSRLLGAETSASRRALRAKAWEHFERQGFPTLRQEEWRFTNVAPVGKTLFRRPAAVDRAQLAAGVDAFRLAGTVELVFVDGRFDAGLSATELPAGLTVTHVSCPSDASRADALLGSVAGIDTRPFAAVATALFEELAFVEVAPGAVVDAPLHLLFYSTAQEVPGASFPRTLIHAGEHSQATIVESYAGDTDAVYLTCPVTEIVAEAAAIVDHYKFQRDSREAFHLSGLALATARGSSVSTHSFSLGGGIVRHDIQARLAGEGSEATLNGLYLVDGRQVCDTHMRVD
;
A
#
# COMPACT_ATOMS: atom_id res chain seq x y z
N MET A 1 -10.42 57.36 -17.87
CA MET A 1 -10.75 56.33 -18.87
C MET A 1 -9.43 55.82 -19.45
N ALA A 2 -8.95 54.71 -18.94
CA ALA A 2 -7.82 54.00 -19.49
C ALA A 2 -8.25 52.52 -19.65
N ASP A 3 -8.41 52.15 -20.90
CA ASP A 3 -8.80 50.81 -21.37
C ASP A 3 -7.58 49.87 -21.24
N LEU A 4 -7.70 48.84 -20.41
CA LEU A 4 -6.71 47.77 -20.27
C LEU A 4 -7.34 46.46 -20.80
N SER A 5 -7.44 46.34 -22.10
CA SER A 5 -7.67 45.08 -22.79
C SER A 5 -6.39 44.24 -22.77
N ALA A 6 -6.21 43.41 -21.70
CA ALA A 6 -5.17 42.43 -21.64
C ALA A 6 -5.51 41.25 -22.57
N VAL A 7 -4.83 41.18 -23.69
CA VAL A 7 -4.86 40.03 -24.61
C VAL A 7 -4.14 38.87 -23.92
N SER A 8 -4.92 37.87 -23.51
CA SER A 8 -4.38 36.60 -23.01
C SER A 8 -3.76 35.85 -24.18
N ALA A 9 -2.46 35.55 -24.07
CA ALA A 9 -1.77 34.70 -25.03
C ALA A 9 -2.28 33.24 -24.92
N PRO A 10 -2.40 32.53 -26.04
CA PRO A 10 -2.81 31.14 -26.01
C PRO A 10 -1.76 30.27 -25.29
N PRO A 11 -2.17 29.20 -24.58
CA PRO A 11 -1.23 28.32 -23.90
C PRO A 11 -0.32 27.65 -24.91
N SER A 12 0.98 27.58 -24.55
CA SER A 12 2.02 26.93 -25.35
C SER A 12 1.65 25.44 -25.55
N PRO A 13 1.84 24.88 -26.76
CA PRO A 13 1.55 23.46 -26.99
C PRO A 13 2.42 22.60 -26.09
N ALA A 14 1.79 21.57 -25.49
CA ALA A 14 2.49 20.57 -24.67
C ALA A 14 3.63 19.93 -25.48
N PRO A 15 4.81 19.67 -24.86
CA PRO A 15 5.90 19.01 -25.54
C PRO A 15 5.46 17.63 -26.02
N PRO A 16 5.96 17.16 -27.20
CA PRO A 16 5.64 15.85 -27.72
C PRO A 16 6.01 14.76 -26.72
N ALA A 17 5.13 13.77 -26.55
CA ALA A 17 5.38 12.62 -25.69
C ALA A 17 6.70 11.95 -26.12
N ALA A 18 7.62 11.75 -25.16
CA ALA A 18 8.84 11.04 -25.42
C ALA A 18 8.55 9.64 -25.97
N PRO A 19 9.36 9.12 -26.92
CA PRO A 19 9.15 7.78 -27.47
C PRO A 19 9.14 6.75 -26.34
N ALA A 20 8.15 5.83 -26.39
CA ALA A 20 8.01 4.75 -25.42
C ALA A 20 9.35 3.99 -25.32
N SER A 21 9.91 3.93 -24.12
CA SER A 21 11.06 3.06 -23.85
C SER A 21 10.67 1.62 -24.16
N PRO A 22 11.60 0.74 -24.61
CA PRO A 22 11.29 -0.66 -24.84
C PRO A 22 10.66 -1.25 -23.57
N PRO A 23 9.71 -2.21 -23.70
CA PRO A 23 9.00 -2.78 -22.57
C PRO A 23 10.03 -3.22 -21.53
N ASN A 24 9.92 -2.67 -20.33
CA ASN A 24 10.85 -2.94 -19.25
C ASN A 24 10.78 -4.44 -18.95
N ALA A 25 11.89 -5.16 -19.07
CA ALA A 25 11.95 -6.61 -18.87
C ALA A 25 11.30 -7.04 -17.54
N ALA A 26 11.35 -6.16 -16.55
CA ALA A 26 10.72 -6.35 -15.24
C ALA A 26 9.18 -6.42 -15.30
N VAL A 27 8.52 -5.75 -16.25
CA VAL A 27 7.06 -5.87 -16.46
C VAL A 27 6.72 -7.31 -16.85
N GLY A 28 7.56 -7.95 -17.67
CA GLY A 28 7.38 -9.34 -18.09
C GLY A 28 7.40 -10.35 -16.92
N PHE A 29 8.08 -10.03 -15.80
CA PHE A 29 8.12 -10.93 -14.65
C PHE A 29 6.73 -11.12 -14.01
N PHE A 30 5.88 -10.12 -14.06
CA PHE A 30 4.58 -10.11 -13.42
C PHE A 30 3.40 -10.38 -14.37
N ALA A 31 3.62 -10.46 -15.67
CA ALA A 31 2.57 -10.61 -16.67
C ALA A 31 1.76 -11.91 -16.48
N ALA A 32 2.41 -13.01 -16.13
CA ALA A 32 1.74 -14.28 -15.86
C ALA A 32 0.85 -14.21 -14.62
N ASP A 33 1.34 -13.59 -13.53
CA ASP A 33 0.58 -13.39 -12.31
C ASP A 33 -0.61 -12.46 -12.53
N PHE A 34 -0.42 -11.38 -13.27
CA PHE A 34 -1.52 -10.50 -13.66
C PHE A 34 -2.60 -11.25 -14.44
N SER A 35 -2.22 -12.04 -15.46
CA SER A 35 -3.18 -12.81 -16.26
C SER A 35 -3.96 -13.80 -15.41
N ARG A 36 -3.30 -14.49 -14.48
CA ARG A 36 -3.92 -15.42 -13.52
C ARG A 36 -4.93 -14.68 -12.63
N LEU A 37 -4.53 -13.56 -12.03
CA LEU A 37 -5.37 -12.78 -11.13
C LEU A 37 -6.56 -12.15 -11.83
N LEU A 38 -6.35 -11.59 -13.03
CA LEU A 38 -7.43 -11.03 -13.84
C LEU A 38 -8.45 -12.09 -14.25
N GLY A 39 -7.96 -13.29 -14.59
CA GLY A 39 -8.82 -14.43 -14.95
C GLY A 39 -9.66 -14.97 -13.78
N ALA A 40 -9.10 -14.92 -12.57
CA ALA A 40 -9.78 -15.36 -11.35
C ALA A 40 -10.70 -14.28 -10.73
N GLU A 41 -10.55 -13.00 -11.12
CA GLU A 41 -11.32 -11.91 -10.53
C GLU A 41 -12.79 -11.96 -10.94
N THR A 42 -13.69 -12.03 -9.98
CA THR A 42 -15.14 -12.13 -10.17
C THR A 42 -15.86 -10.77 -10.07
N SER A 43 -15.32 -9.81 -9.30
CA SER A 43 -15.87 -8.47 -9.24
C SER A 43 -15.56 -7.68 -10.52
N ALA A 44 -16.58 -7.13 -11.16
CA ALA A 44 -16.42 -6.33 -12.37
C ALA A 44 -15.64 -5.04 -12.11
N SER A 45 -15.86 -4.38 -10.96
CA SER A 45 -15.17 -3.16 -10.56
C SER A 45 -13.70 -3.41 -10.27
N ARG A 46 -13.37 -4.46 -9.48
CA ARG A 46 -11.97 -4.83 -9.22
C ARG A 46 -11.26 -5.29 -10.48
N ARG A 47 -11.94 -6.04 -11.36
CA ARG A 47 -11.40 -6.44 -12.67
C ARG A 47 -11.03 -5.21 -13.52
N ALA A 48 -11.91 -4.21 -13.59
CA ALA A 48 -11.66 -2.97 -14.31
C ALA A 48 -10.51 -2.16 -13.70
N LEU A 49 -10.49 -2.03 -12.37
CA LEU A 49 -9.42 -1.34 -11.63
C LEU A 49 -8.07 -2.04 -11.85
N ARG A 50 -8.02 -3.37 -11.73
CA ARG A 50 -6.82 -4.18 -11.94
C ARG A 50 -6.30 -4.04 -13.37
N ALA A 51 -7.18 -4.10 -14.36
CA ALA A 51 -6.82 -3.94 -15.77
C ALA A 51 -6.26 -2.54 -16.06
N LYS A 52 -6.92 -1.48 -15.56
CA LYS A 52 -6.45 -0.10 -15.67
C LYS A 52 -5.08 0.09 -15.00
N ALA A 53 -4.90 -0.47 -13.82
CA ALA A 53 -3.64 -0.38 -13.07
C ALA A 53 -2.49 -1.09 -13.80
N TRP A 54 -2.77 -2.25 -14.39
CA TRP A 54 -1.78 -2.97 -15.21
C TRP A 54 -1.39 -2.18 -16.47
N GLU A 55 -2.35 -1.62 -17.19
CA GLU A 55 -2.09 -0.77 -18.35
C GLU A 55 -1.17 0.41 -18.02
N HIS A 56 -1.40 1.05 -16.86
CA HIS A 56 -0.53 2.12 -16.38
C HIS A 56 0.88 1.62 -16.09
N PHE A 57 1.01 0.50 -15.39
CA PHE A 57 2.31 -0.07 -15.07
C PHE A 57 3.05 -0.55 -16.34
N GLU A 58 2.36 -1.21 -17.27
CA GLU A 58 2.94 -1.68 -18.53
C GLU A 58 3.48 -0.52 -19.38
N ARG A 59 2.75 0.60 -19.42
CA ARG A 59 3.16 1.80 -20.15
C ARG A 59 4.33 2.54 -19.49
N GLN A 60 4.35 2.66 -18.16
CA GLN A 60 5.35 3.44 -17.44
C GLN A 60 6.58 2.61 -17.03
N GLY A 61 6.40 1.34 -16.73
CA GLY A 61 7.41 0.46 -16.13
C GLY A 61 7.84 0.94 -14.75
N PHE A 62 8.99 0.45 -14.30
CA PHE A 62 9.61 0.97 -13.08
C PHE A 62 10.25 2.34 -13.34
N PRO A 63 10.17 3.26 -12.37
CA PRO A 63 10.71 4.59 -12.52
C PRO A 63 12.24 4.58 -12.60
N THR A 64 12.77 5.65 -13.15
CA THR A 64 14.22 5.85 -13.32
C THR A 64 14.66 7.16 -12.68
N LEU A 65 15.96 7.33 -12.45
CA LEU A 65 16.55 8.57 -11.93
C LEU A 65 16.31 9.81 -12.82
N ARG A 66 15.76 9.64 -14.03
CA ARG A 66 15.39 10.75 -14.92
C ARG A 66 14.07 11.41 -14.52
N GLN A 67 13.25 10.72 -13.75
CA GLN A 67 11.99 11.25 -13.21
C GLN A 67 12.28 12.03 -11.95
N GLU A 68 11.81 13.28 -11.85
CA GLU A 68 12.11 14.21 -10.76
C GLU A 68 11.82 13.59 -9.38
N GLU A 69 10.68 12.92 -9.23
CA GLU A 69 10.27 12.31 -7.97
C GLU A 69 11.13 11.10 -7.56
N TRP A 70 11.98 10.59 -8.47
CA TRP A 70 12.81 9.40 -8.27
C TRP A 70 14.31 9.69 -8.37
N ARG A 71 14.70 10.94 -8.57
CA ARG A 71 16.11 11.32 -8.82
C ARG A 71 17.07 10.91 -7.70
N PHE A 72 16.57 10.72 -6.48
CA PHE A 72 17.35 10.30 -5.31
C PHE A 72 17.16 8.84 -4.94
N THR A 73 16.22 8.12 -5.55
CA THR A 73 15.90 6.74 -5.22
C THR A 73 16.05 5.84 -6.42
N ASN A 74 17.19 5.17 -6.47
CA ASN A 74 17.49 4.25 -7.58
C ASN A 74 16.82 2.89 -7.36
N VAL A 75 15.71 2.63 -8.05
CA VAL A 75 15.00 1.35 -8.03
C VAL A 75 15.41 0.39 -9.15
N ALA A 76 16.49 0.68 -9.89
CA ALA A 76 16.99 -0.24 -10.90
C ALA A 76 17.34 -1.65 -10.38
N PRO A 77 17.80 -1.86 -9.13
CA PRO A 77 17.94 -3.19 -8.56
C PRO A 77 16.64 -3.99 -8.55
N VAL A 78 15.50 -3.35 -8.21
CA VAL A 78 14.16 -3.99 -8.26
C VAL A 78 13.83 -4.46 -9.67
N GLY A 79 14.05 -3.62 -10.68
CA GLY A 79 13.81 -3.97 -12.08
C GLY A 79 14.73 -5.05 -12.66
N LYS A 80 15.86 -5.33 -12.00
CA LYS A 80 16.83 -6.37 -12.41
C LYS A 80 16.66 -7.68 -11.67
N THR A 81 15.97 -7.69 -10.54
CA THR A 81 15.71 -8.89 -9.74
C THR A 81 14.53 -9.64 -10.32
N LEU A 82 14.73 -10.91 -10.62
CA LEU A 82 13.66 -11.80 -11.07
C LEU A 82 12.80 -12.18 -9.88
N PHE A 83 11.64 -11.59 -9.77
CA PHE A 83 10.66 -11.93 -8.74
C PHE A 83 9.67 -12.99 -9.22
N ARG A 84 9.16 -13.77 -8.27
CA ARG A 84 8.10 -14.75 -8.48
C ARG A 84 7.05 -14.61 -7.39
N ARG A 85 5.85 -15.09 -7.67
CA ARG A 85 4.85 -15.31 -6.64
C ARG A 85 5.41 -16.28 -5.61
N PRO A 86 5.43 -15.95 -4.30
CA PRO A 86 5.95 -16.85 -3.28
C PRO A 86 5.18 -18.16 -3.23
N ALA A 87 5.90 -19.27 -3.08
CA ALA A 87 5.30 -20.57 -2.81
C ALA A 87 4.79 -20.64 -1.37
N ALA A 88 3.84 -21.53 -1.12
CA ALA A 88 3.39 -21.78 0.25
C ALA A 88 4.52 -22.41 1.09
N VAL A 89 4.68 -21.93 2.32
CA VAL A 89 5.66 -22.43 3.30
C VAL A 89 4.91 -23.13 4.43
N ASP A 90 5.55 -24.11 5.05
CA ASP A 90 4.96 -24.81 6.20
C ASP A 90 4.77 -23.84 7.38
N ARG A 91 3.55 -23.81 7.91
CA ARG A 91 3.18 -22.93 9.05
C ARG A 91 4.05 -23.17 10.28
N ALA A 92 4.49 -24.39 10.53
CA ALA A 92 5.36 -24.70 11.66
C ALA A 92 6.72 -23.97 11.56
N GLN A 93 7.21 -23.75 10.34
CA GLN A 93 8.44 -22.99 10.08
C GLN A 93 8.23 -21.47 10.21
N LEU A 94 7.02 -21.00 9.95
CA LEU A 94 6.68 -19.59 10.00
C LEU A 94 6.47 -19.07 11.44
N ALA A 95 5.96 -19.91 12.34
CA ALA A 95 5.49 -19.47 13.66
C ALA A 95 6.58 -18.69 14.44
N ALA A 96 7.78 -19.21 14.51
CA ALA A 96 8.88 -18.57 15.24
C ALA A 96 9.29 -17.20 14.63
N GLY A 97 9.29 -17.10 13.30
CA GLY A 97 9.59 -15.84 12.61
C GLY A 97 8.50 -14.81 12.84
N VAL A 98 7.24 -15.19 12.69
CA VAL A 98 6.07 -14.34 12.93
C VAL A 98 6.01 -13.88 14.39
N ASP A 99 6.24 -14.78 15.36
CA ASP A 99 6.14 -14.49 16.80
C ASP A 99 7.11 -13.39 17.25
N ALA A 100 8.26 -13.25 16.58
CA ALA A 100 9.23 -12.18 16.88
C ALA A 100 8.70 -10.76 16.58
N PHE A 101 7.63 -10.65 15.79
CA PHE A 101 7.05 -9.38 15.38
C PHE A 101 5.67 -9.08 15.94
N ARG A 102 5.12 -9.99 16.75
CA ARG A 102 3.85 -9.80 17.43
C ARG A 102 3.90 -8.62 18.40
N LEU A 103 2.77 -7.94 18.55
CA LEU A 103 2.62 -6.82 19.47
C LEU A 103 1.67 -7.18 20.60
N ALA A 104 2.17 -7.14 21.83
CA ALA A 104 1.35 -7.41 22.99
C ALA A 104 0.22 -6.39 23.14
N GLY A 105 -0.97 -6.85 23.53
CA GLY A 105 -2.14 -5.99 23.77
C GLY A 105 -2.88 -5.58 22.48
N THR A 106 -2.59 -6.22 21.36
CA THR A 106 -3.30 -6.01 20.10
C THR A 106 -4.13 -7.23 19.71
N VAL A 107 -5.13 -7.01 18.87
CA VAL A 107 -5.79 -8.08 18.11
C VAL A 107 -5.10 -8.20 16.76
N GLU A 108 -4.52 -9.36 16.49
CA GLU A 108 -3.59 -9.53 15.38
C GLU A 108 -4.13 -10.40 14.26
N LEU A 109 -4.01 -9.92 13.03
CA LEU A 109 -4.25 -10.67 11.81
C LEU A 109 -2.95 -10.79 11.01
N VAL A 110 -2.59 -12.01 10.65
CA VAL A 110 -1.33 -12.34 9.98
C VAL A 110 -1.55 -12.63 8.50
N PHE A 111 -0.74 -12.01 7.69
CA PHE A 111 -0.68 -12.24 6.25
C PHE A 111 0.73 -12.72 5.89
N VAL A 112 0.84 -13.88 5.28
CA VAL A 112 2.09 -14.45 4.82
C VAL A 112 2.20 -14.29 3.31
N ASP A 113 3.23 -13.62 2.85
CA ASP A 113 3.44 -13.32 1.42
C ASP A 113 2.20 -12.69 0.75
N GLY A 114 1.52 -11.80 1.48
CA GLY A 114 0.32 -11.09 1.00
C GLY A 114 -0.98 -11.89 1.09
N ARG A 115 -0.99 -13.06 1.74
CA ARG A 115 -2.16 -13.93 1.91
C ARG A 115 -2.49 -14.15 3.38
N PHE A 116 -3.76 -14.03 3.74
CA PHE A 116 -4.24 -14.21 5.10
C PHE A 116 -3.99 -15.64 5.62
N ASP A 117 -3.46 -15.75 6.82
CA ASP A 117 -3.28 -17.03 7.52
C ASP A 117 -4.16 -17.09 8.79
N ALA A 118 -5.29 -17.77 8.68
CA ALA A 118 -6.24 -17.93 9.79
C ALA A 118 -5.65 -18.67 11.00
N GLY A 119 -4.65 -19.53 10.79
CA GLY A 119 -4.06 -20.32 11.87
C GLY A 119 -3.04 -19.54 12.71
N LEU A 120 -2.55 -18.41 12.18
CA LEU A 120 -1.66 -17.50 12.88
C LEU A 120 -2.37 -16.25 13.40
N SER A 121 -3.64 -16.05 13.01
CA SER A 121 -4.44 -14.86 13.29
C SER A 121 -5.38 -15.05 14.49
N ALA A 122 -5.81 -13.94 15.09
CA ALA A 122 -6.89 -13.94 16.07
C ALA A 122 -8.20 -14.40 15.46
N THR A 123 -9.02 -15.10 16.26
CA THR A 123 -10.33 -15.61 15.84
C THR A 123 -11.48 -14.65 16.15
N GLU A 124 -11.26 -13.69 17.03
CA GLU A 124 -12.25 -12.72 17.47
C GLU A 124 -11.74 -11.30 17.25
N LEU A 125 -12.60 -10.41 16.79
CA LEU A 125 -12.33 -9.00 16.62
C LEU A 125 -13.05 -8.18 17.69
N PRO A 126 -12.53 -6.99 18.04
CA PRO A 126 -13.20 -6.07 18.96
C PRO A 126 -14.59 -5.67 18.42
N ALA A 127 -15.51 -5.39 19.34
CA ALA A 127 -16.83 -4.89 18.97
C ALA A 127 -16.72 -3.59 18.16
N GLY A 128 -17.54 -3.47 17.12
CA GLY A 128 -17.53 -2.32 16.21
C GLY A 128 -16.43 -2.32 15.14
N LEU A 129 -15.59 -3.35 15.14
CA LEU A 129 -14.57 -3.57 14.11
C LEU A 129 -14.91 -4.82 13.29
N THR A 130 -14.84 -4.71 11.99
CA THR A 130 -14.89 -5.88 11.09
C THR A 130 -13.68 -5.85 10.17
N VAL A 131 -13.13 -7.01 9.87
CA VAL A 131 -12.09 -7.16 8.87
C VAL A 131 -12.51 -8.27 7.91
N THR A 132 -12.68 -7.88 6.66
CA THR A 132 -12.98 -8.80 5.58
C THR A 132 -11.73 -8.97 4.74
N HIS A 133 -11.16 -10.18 4.71
CA HIS A 133 -10.11 -10.50 3.76
C HIS A 133 -10.77 -10.94 2.46
N VAL A 134 -10.74 -10.05 1.48
CA VAL A 134 -11.45 -10.26 0.22
C VAL A 134 -10.57 -11.04 -0.76
N SER A 135 -10.54 -12.35 -0.57
CA SER A 135 -10.40 -13.31 -1.66
C SER A 135 -11.78 -13.87 -2.07
N CYS A 136 -12.84 -13.53 -1.32
CA CYS A 136 -14.20 -14.09 -1.46
C CYS A 136 -15.22 -13.05 -1.95
N PRO A 137 -16.14 -13.44 -2.87
CA PRO A 137 -17.01 -12.49 -3.59
C PRO A 137 -18.18 -11.90 -2.81
N SER A 138 -18.59 -12.47 -1.64
CA SER A 138 -19.91 -12.21 -1.08
C SER A 138 -20.12 -10.88 -0.35
N ASP A 139 -19.03 -10.21 0.14
CA ASP A 139 -19.15 -8.97 0.92
C ASP A 139 -18.42 -7.79 0.30
N ALA A 140 -18.10 -7.88 -0.99
CA ALA A 140 -17.20 -6.99 -1.69
C ALA A 140 -17.81 -5.65 -2.11
N SER A 141 -19.12 -5.43 -2.07
CA SER A 141 -19.76 -4.27 -2.71
C SER A 141 -19.27 -2.92 -2.14
N ARG A 142 -19.08 -2.81 -0.83
CA ARG A 142 -18.59 -1.59 -0.19
C ARG A 142 -17.09 -1.43 -0.37
N ALA A 143 -16.32 -2.50 -0.18
CA ALA A 143 -14.89 -2.51 -0.47
C ALA A 143 -14.62 -2.11 -1.92
N ASP A 144 -15.39 -2.66 -2.86
CA ASP A 144 -15.25 -2.37 -4.29
C ASP A 144 -15.57 -0.92 -4.65
N ALA A 145 -16.49 -0.28 -3.92
CA ALA A 145 -16.82 1.14 -4.14
C ALA A 145 -15.74 2.09 -3.63
N LEU A 146 -15.00 1.69 -2.58
CA LEU A 146 -13.98 2.51 -1.93
C LEU A 146 -12.57 2.26 -2.45
N LEU A 147 -12.28 1.04 -2.89
CA LEU A 147 -10.95 0.62 -3.35
C LEU A 147 -10.49 1.44 -4.56
N GLY A 148 -9.33 2.07 -4.43
CA GLY A 148 -8.77 2.95 -5.46
C GLY A 148 -9.41 4.34 -5.51
N SER A 149 -10.28 4.68 -4.56
CA SER A 149 -10.92 6.01 -4.49
C SER A 149 -9.98 7.11 -4.01
N VAL A 150 -8.95 6.72 -3.26
CA VAL A 150 -7.97 7.64 -2.66
C VAL A 150 -6.58 7.41 -3.23
N ALA A 151 -6.15 6.15 -3.37
CA ALA A 151 -4.85 5.82 -3.93
C ALA A 151 -4.83 6.00 -5.45
N GLY A 152 -4.24 7.09 -5.92
CA GLY A 152 -4.04 7.33 -7.35
C GLY A 152 -3.03 6.37 -7.95
N ILE A 153 -3.40 5.72 -9.06
CA ILE A 153 -2.53 4.82 -9.83
C ILE A 153 -1.84 5.51 -11.01
N ASP A 154 -2.36 6.66 -11.44
CA ASP A 154 -2.01 7.28 -12.72
C ASP A 154 -0.57 7.83 -12.76
N THR A 155 -0.04 8.28 -11.65
CA THR A 155 1.32 8.86 -11.54
C THR A 155 2.26 8.06 -10.66
N ARG A 156 1.83 6.92 -10.14
CA ARG A 156 2.56 6.13 -9.13
C ARG A 156 2.76 4.69 -9.59
N PRO A 157 3.91 4.38 -10.23
CA PRO A 157 4.15 3.06 -10.83
C PRO A 157 4.02 1.90 -9.84
N PHE A 158 4.49 2.10 -8.58
CA PHE A 158 4.39 1.04 -7.55
C PHE A 158 2.96 0.88 -7.01
N ALA A 159 2.18 1.96 -6.90
CA ALA A 159 0.76 1.84 -6.59
C ALA A 159 0.00 1.14 -7.74
N ALA A 160 0.37 1.40 -8.98
CA ALA A 160 -0.22 0.74 -10.14
C ALA A 160 0.07 -0.77 -10.13
N VAL A 161 1.35 -1.18 -10.02
CA VAL A 161 1.69 -2.62 -9.99
C VAL A 161 1.08 -3.32 -8.78
N ALA A 162 1.08 -2.70 -7.59
CA ALA A 162 0.45 -3.25 -6.41
C ALA A 162 -1.07 -3.42 -6.59
N THR A 163 -1.75 -2.44 -7.19
CA THR A 163 -3.19 -2.51 -7.49
C THR A 163 -3.51 -3.56 -8.56
N ALA A 164 -2.60 -3.79 -9.50
CA ALA A 164 -2.76 -4.86 -10.49
C ALA A 164 -2.57 -6.26 -9.91
N LEU A 165 -1.72 -6.43 -8.89
CA LEU A 165 -1.20 -7.72 -8.45
C LEU A 165 -1.55 -8.15 -7.03
N PHE A 166 -2.28 -7.34 -6.24
CA PHE A 166 -2.70 -7.80 -4.90
C PHE A 166 -3.52 -9.09 -5.00
N GLU A 167 -3.27 -10.05 -4.12
CA GLU A 167 -4.00 -11.31 -4.07
C GLU A 167 -5.21 -11.19 -3.15
N GLU A 168 -5.02 -10.56 -2.00
CA GLU A 168 -6.06 -10.36 -1.00
C GLU A 168 -6.10 -8.89 -0.56
N LEU A 169 -7.29 -8.42 -0.23
CA LEU A 169 -7.55 -7.11 0.35
C LEU A 169 -7.89 -7.28 1.83
N ALA A 170 -7.14 -6.67 2.73
CA ALA A 170 -7.54 -6.46 4.10
C ALA A 170 -8.49 -5.25 4.16
N PHE A 171 -9.79 -5.50 4.14
CA PHE A 171 -10.79 -4.45 4.29
C PHE A 171 -11.20 -4.32 5.75
N VAL A 172 -10.78 -3.22 6.38
CA VAL A 172 -11.03 -2.89 7.78
C VAL A 172 -12.15 -1.86 7.84
N GLU A 173 -13.26 -2.20 8.48
CA GLU A 173 -14.38 -1.29 8.71
C GLU A 173 -14.54 -1.03 10.20
N VAL A 174 -14.57 0.25 10.57
CA VAL A 174 -14.95 0.70 11.91
C VAL A 174 -16.37 1.23 11.82
N ALA A 175 -17.28 0.62 12.58
CA ALA A 175 -18.70 0.98 12.54
C ALA A 175 -18.92 2.41 13.01
N PRO A 176 -19.91 3.15 12.47
CA PRO A 176 -20.23 4.50 12.93
C PRO A 176 -20.47 4.55 14.43
N GLY A 177 -19.86 5.54 15.11
CA GLY A 177 -19.94 5.74 16.55
C GLY A 177 -19.18 4.73 17.40
N ALA A 178 -18.52 3.74 16.81
CA ALA A 178 -17.74 2.76 17.56
C ALA A 178 -16.43 3.36 18.06
N VAL A 179 -16.09 3.08 19.31
CA VAL A 179 -14.76 3.33 19.91
C VAL A 179 -14.12 1.97 20.15
N VAL A 180 -13.07 1.69 19.40
CA VAL A 180 -12.36 0.40 19.43
C VAL A 180 -11.19 0.51 20.41
N ASP A 181 -11.31 -0.15 21.57
CA ASP A 181 -10.33 -0.03 22.64
C ASP A 181 -9.01 -0.76 22.35
N ALA A 182 -9.08 -1.95 21.73
CA ALA A 182 -7.90 -2.75 21.43
C ALA A 182 -7.38 -2.42 20.01
N PRO A 183 -6.09 -2.06 19.84
CA PRO A 183 -5.52 -1.85 18.53
C PRO A 183 -5.61 -3.09 17.64
N LEU A 184 -6.00 -2.90 16.36
CA LEU A 184 -5.88 -3.94 15.34
C LEU A 184 -4.46 -3.94 14.79
N HIS A 185 -3.80 -5.09 14.80
CA HIS A 185 -2.49 -5.29 14.21
C HIS A 185 -2.58 -6.17 12.96
N LEU A 186 -2.24 -5.61 11.81
CA LEU A 186 -2.08 -6.32 10.54
C LEU A 186 -0.58 -6.62 10.35
N LEU A 187 -0.19 -7.86 10.54
CA LEU A 187 1.20 -8.30 10.40
C LEU A 187 1.39 -8.97 9.04
N PHE A 188 2.15 -8.33 8.16
CA PHE A 188 2.55 -8.84 6.87
C PHE A 188 3.96 -9.41 6.96
N TYR A 189 4.09 -10.72 6.79
CA TYR A 189 5.36 -11.44 6.87
C TYR A 189 5.77 -12.00 5.52
N SER A 190 6.98 -11.68 5.08
CA SER A 190 7.55 -12.15 3.81
C SER A 190 8.55 -13.28 4.06
N THR A 191 8.39 -14.38 3.34
CA THR A 191 9.23 -15.57 3.52
C THR A 191 10.44 -15.58 2.60
N ALA A 192 11.53 -16.23 3.06
CA ALA A 192 12.63 -16.56 2.20
C ALA A 192 12.20 -17.62 1.17
N GLN A 193 12.54 -17.38 -0.09
CA GLN A 193 12.23 -18.27 -1.21
C GLN A 193 13.51 -18.56 -2.00
N GLU A 194 13.57 -19.71 -2.68
CA GLU A 194 14.69 -20.05 -3.56
C GLU A 194 14.88 -19.00 -4.69
N VAL A 195 13.78 -18.53 -5.26
CA VAL A 195 13.75 -17.37 -6.15
C VAL A 195 13.06 -16.22 -5.41
N PRO A 196 13.63 -15.01 -5.39
CA PRO A 196 13.07 -13.88 -4.68
C PRO A 196 11.56 -13.70 -4.87
N GLY A 197 10.83 -13.65 -3.74
CA GLY A 197 9.38 -13.47 -3.73
C GLY A 197 8.97 -12.02 -3.93
N ALA A 198 7.80 -11.79 -4.53
CA ALA A 198 7.14 -10.49 -4.50
C ALA A 198 5.74 -10.62 -3.91
N SER A 199 5.41 -9.75 -2.97
CA SER A 199 4.09 -9.61 -2.39
C SER A 199 3.55 -8.19 -2.54
N PHE A 200 2.23 -8.08 -2.66
CA PHE A 200 1.51 -6.82 -2.90
C PHE A 200 0.38 -6.67 -1.88
N PRO A 201 0.69 -6.49 -0.58
CA PRO A 201 -0.32 -6.29 0.44
C PRO A 201 -1.24 -5.12 0.08
N ARG A 202 -2.54 -5.30 0.30
CA ARG A 202 -3.53 -4.27 0.05
C ARG A 202 -4.40 -4.09 1.29
N THR A 203 -4.39 -2.88 1.85
CA THR A 203 -5.21 -2.52 3.01
C THR A 203 -6.15 -1.39 2.63
N LEU A 204 -7.41 -1.51 3.01
CA LEU A 204 -8.40 -0.45 2.92
C LEU A 204 -9.04 -0.28 4.30
N ILE A 205 -8.88 0.88 4.89
CA ILE A 205 -9.44 1.25 6.19
C ILE A 205 -10.58 2.24 5.95
N HIS A 206 -11.77 1.88 6.36
CA HIS A 206 -12.93 2.76 6.36
C HIS A 206 -13.37 3.02 7.79
N ALA A 207 -13.19 4.24 8.27
CA ALA A 207 -13.65 4.69 9.57
C ALA A 207 -14.97 5.40 9.44
N GLY A 208 -16.04 4.80 9.99
CA GLY A 208 -17.39 5.33 9.97
C GLY A 208 -17.51 6.64 10.77
N GLU A 209 -18.59 7.37 10.55
CA GLU A 209 -18.84 8.65 11.20
C GLU A 209 -18.77 8.55 12.74
N HIS A 210 -18.06 9.49 13.40
CA HIS A 210 -17.84 9.51 14.85
C HIS A 210 -17.16 8.26 15.44
N SER A 211 -16.49 7.47 14.62
CA SER A 211 -15.75 6.29 15.10
C SER A 211 -14.33 6.63 15.56
N GLN A 212 -13.75 5.75 16.37
CA GLN A 212 -12.36 5.85 16.79
C GLN A 212 -11.69 4.48 16.77
N ALA A 213 -10.50 4.36 16.17
CA ALA A 213 -9.73 3.13 16.15
C ALA A 213 -8.24 3.39 16.00
N THR A 214 -7.43 2.46 16.54
CA THR A 214 -5.98 2.39 16.31
C THR A 214 -5.67 1.17 15.43
N ILE A 215 -4.98 1.41 14.33
CA ILE A 215 -4.59 0.37 13.37
C ILE A 215 -3.07 0.35 13.25
N VAL A 216 -2.46 -0.81 13.40
CA VAL A 216 -1.02 -1.02 13.26
C VAL A 216 -0.77 -1.93 12.06
N GLU A 217 0.05 -1.51 11.13
CA GLU A 217 0.59 -2.34 10.06
C GLU A 217 2.06 -2.63 10.33
N SER A 218 2.42 -3.90 10.41
CA SER A 218 3.83 -4.33 10.49
C SER A 218 4.21 -5.10 9.24
N TYR A 219 5.36 -4.75 8.68
CA TYR A 219 5.98 -5.41 7.55
C TYR A 219 7.32 -5.99 8.00
N ALA A 220 7.45 -7.30 7.91
CA ALA A 220 8.62 -8.03 8.37
C ALA A 220 8.87 -9.25 7.46
N GLY A 221 9.94 -9.96 7.68
CA GLY A 221 10.22 -11.19 6.94
C GLY A 221 11.49 -11.88 7.41
N ASP A 222 11.82 -12.97 6.76
CA ASP A 222 13.00 -13.75 7.08
C ASP A 222 14.27 -12.92 6.90
N THR A 223 15.19 -13.05 7.86
CA THR A 223 16.46 -12.34 7.88
C THR A 223 17.31 -12.70 6.64
N ASP A 224 18.01 -11.71 6.10
CA ASP A 224 18.91 -11.82 4.94
C ASP A 224 18.23 -12.31 3.65
N ALA A 225 16.90 -12.42 3.62
CA ALA A 225 16.15 -12.80 2.44
C ALA A 225 15.98 -11.62 1.47
N VAL A 226 16.11 -11.90 0.18
CA VAL A 226 15.78 -10.94 -0.89
C VAL A 226 14.33 -11.14 -1.28
N TYR A 227 13.51 -10.10 -1.12
CA TYR A 227 12.11 -10.09 -1.56
C TYR A 227 11.64 -8.67 -1.84
N LEU A 228 10.50 -8.55 -2.49
CA LEU A 228 9.81 -7.29 -2.71
C LEU A 228 8.49 -7.29 -1.93
N THR A 229 8.33 -6.32 -1.05
CA THR A 229 7.04 -5.98 -0.44
C THR A 229 6.58 -4.64 -1.00
N CYS A 230 5.46 -4.64 -1.70
CA CYS A 230 4.92 -3.45 -2.33
C CYS A 230 3.49 -3.17 -1.85
N PRO A 231 3.31 -2.70 -0.60
CA PRO A 231 1.99 -2.50 -0.01
C PRO A 231 1.36 -1.18 -0.45
N VAL A 232 0.03 -1.18 -0.51
CA VAL A 232 -0.76 0.05 -0.64
C VAL A 232 -1.87 0.06 0.40
N THR A 233 -1.89 1.11 1.21
CA THR A 233 -2.90 1.36 2.24
C THR A 233 -3.74 2.56 1.85
N GLU A 234 -5.05 2.41 1.91
CA GLU A 234 -6.02 3.51 1.78
C GLU A 234 -6.74 3.72 3.11
N ILE A 235 -6.88 4.98 3.54
CA ILE A 235 -7.65 5.36 4.72
C ILE A 235 -8.73 6.34 4.29
N VAL A 236 -9.98 5.97 4.52
CA VAL A 236 -11.14 6.83 4.32
C VAL A 236 -11.76 7.10 5.68
N ALA A 237 -11.64 8.34 6.17
CA ALA A 237 -12.20 8.78 7.44
C ALA A 237 -13.44 9.63 7.19
N GLU A 238 -14.61 9.11 7.61
CA GLU A 238 -15.88 9.82 7.55
C GLU A 238 -15.93 10.97 8.56
N ALA A 239 -17.04 11.73 8.59
CA ALA A 239 -17.16 12.90 9.44
C ALA A 239 -16.90 12.58 10.91
N ALA A 240 -16.06 13.42 11.56
CA ALA A 240 -15.65 13.29 12.97
C ALA A 240 -15.04 11.92 13.35
N ALA A 241 -14.60 11.11 12.40
CA ALA A 241 -13.86 9.88 12.67
C ALA A 241 -12.42 10.19 13.12
N ILE A 242 -11.89 9.37 14.02
CA ILE A 242 -10.51 9.48 14.55
C ILE A 242 -9.79 8.18 14.25
N VAL A 243 -8.69 8.25 13.50
CA VAL A 243 -7.86 7.10 13.16
C VAL A 243 -6.42 7.36 13.55
N ASP A 244 -5.88 6.51 14.44
CA ASP A 244 -4.45 6.44 14.71
C ASP A 244 -3.85 5.27 13.94
N HIS A 245 -3.00 5.57 12.97
CA HIS A 245 -2.35 4.58 12.12
C HIS A 245 -0.85 4.53 12.40
N TYR A 246 -0.33 3.33 12.62
CA TYR A 246 1.10 3.08 12.83
C TYR A 246 1.60 2.09 11.76
N LYS A 247 2.73 2.42 11.15
CA LYS A 247 3.43 1.54 10.20
C LYS A 247 4.82 1.21 10.73
N PHE A 248 5.08 -0.07 11.00
CA PHE A 248 6.40 -0.58 11.35
C PHE A 248 6.97 -1.40 10.18
N GLN A 249 8.03 -0.90 9.57
CA GLN A 249 8.73 -1.59 8.48
C GLN A 249 10.06 -2.13 9.02
N ARG A 250 10.17 -3.46 9.12
CA ARG A 250 11.29 -4.22 9.66
C ARG A 250 11.67 -5.37 8.72
N ASP A 251 11.60 -5.13 7.41
CA ASP A 251 12.00 -6.08 6.39
C ASP A 251 13.50 -6.42 6.47
N SER A 252 13.91 -7.55 5.88
CA SER A 252 15.31 -7.89 5.68
C SER A 252 16.10 -6.72 5.06
N ARG A 253 17.35 -6.56 5.46
CA ARG A 253 18.26 -5.52 4.89
C ARG A 253 18.54 -5.72 3.40
N GLU A 254 18.30 -6.91 2.87
CA GLU A 254 18.42 -7.23 1.44
C GLU A 254 17.10 -7.06 0.67
N ALA A 255 15.99 -6.79 1.38
CA ALA A 255 14.67 -6.67 0.77
C ALA A 255 14.39 -5.27 0.22
N PHE A 256 13.39 -5.21 -0.65
CA PHE A 256 12.84 -3.97 -1.21
C PHE A 256 11.46 -3.71 -0.63
N HIS A 257 11.24 -2.50 -0.09
CA HIS A 257 9.95 -2.08 0.44
C HIS A 257 9.48 -0.80 -0.25
N LEU A 258 8.51 -0.90 -1.14
CA LEU A 258 8.03 0.21 -1.96
C LEU A 258 6.55 0.43 -1.71
N SER A 259 6.23 1.29 -0.75
CA SER A 259 4.89 1.42 -0.17
C SER A 259 4.18 2.71 -0.55
N GLY A 260 2.86 2.64 -0.64
CA GLY A 260 1.98 3.79 -0.78
C GLY A 260 0.97 3.88 0.36
N LEU A 261 0.78 5.07 0.90
CA LEU A 261 -0.31 5.42 1.80
C LEU A 261 -1.11 6.55 1.18
N ALA A 262 -2.42 6.38 1.07
CA ALA A 262 -3.32 7.44 0.64
C ALA A 262 -4.45 7.60 1.66
N LEU A 263 -4.70 8.82 2.12
CA LEU A 263 -5.77 9.09 3.06
C LEU A 263 -6.67 10.23 2.58
N ALA A 264 -7.94 10.13 2.92
CA ALA A 264 -8.93 11.18 2.71
C ALA A 264 -9.72 11.39 4.00
N THR A 265 -9.86 12.67 4.38
CA THR A 265 -10.52 13.07 5.62
C THR A 265 -11.79 13.88 5.30
N ALA A 266 -12.93 13.49 5.90
CA ALA A 266 -14.16 14.25 5.84
C ALA A 266 -14.20 15.30 6.97
N ARG A 267 -15.31 16.06 7.06
CA ARG A 267 -15.47 17.19 7.99
C ARG A 267 -15.21 16.78 9.44
N GLY A 268 -14.28 17.51 10.08
CA GLY A 268 -13.96 17.34 11.50
C GLY A 268 -13.28 16.00 11.85
N SER A 269 -12.91 15.18 10.86
CA SER A 269 -12.17 13.94 11.12
C SER A 269 -10.69 14.20 11.36
N SER A 270 -10.04 13.33 12.10
CA SER A 270 -8.60 13.39 12.41
C SER A 270 -7.94 12.06 12.08
N VAL A 271 -6.90 12.11 11.24
CA VAL A 271 -6.09 10.93 10.94
C VAL A 271 -4.64 11.22 11.31
N SER A 272 -4.08 10.46 12.25
CA SER A 272 -2.65 10.48 12.51
C SER A 272 -1.99 9.22 11.93
N THR A 273 -0.87 9.39 11.23
CA THR A 273 -0.06 8.28 10.75
C THR A 273 1.39 8.45 11.18
N HIS A 274 1.94 7.37 11.73
CA HIS A 274 3.30 7.33 12.25
C HIS A 274 4.06 6.17 11.60
N SER A 275 5.04 6.47 10.76
CA SER A 275 5.82 5.46 10.05
C SER A 275 7.22 5.30 10.64
N PHE A 276 7.61 4.05 10.90
CA PHE A 276 8.92 3.65 11.41
C PHE A 276 9.59 2.72 10.41
N SER A 277 10.62 3.20 9.73
CA SER A 277 11.40 2.45 8.74
C SER A 277 12.73 2.02 9.35
N LEU A 278 12.88 0.75 9.67
CA LEU A 278 13.98 0.19 10.44
C LEU A 278 14.73 -0.94 9.71
N GLY A 279 14.28 -1.32 8.51
CA GLY A 279 14.84 -2.38 7.69
C GLY A 279 14.84 -2.03 6.23
N GLY A 280 14.99 -3.03 5.35
CA GLY A 280 15.01 -2.89 3.90
C GLY A 280 16.34 -2.39 3.34
N GLY A 281 16.77 -2.88 2.18
CA GLY A 281 17.90 -2.34 1.42
C GLY A 281 17.51 -1.07 0.67
N ILE A 282 16.33 -1.09 0.04
CA ILE A 282 15.72 0.11 -0.58
C ILE A 282 14.31 0.23 -0.05
N VAL A 283 14.05 1.32 0.67
CA VAL A 283 12.72 1.64 1.22
C VAL A 283 12.26 2.95 0.61
N ARG A 284 11.04 2.93 0.07
CA ARG A 284 10.33 4.15 -0.29
C ARG A 284 8.91 4.13 0.25
N HIS A 285 8.49 5.26 0.82
CA HIS A 285 7.16 5.47 1.34
C HIS A 285 6.52 6.70 0.68
N ASP A 286 5.59 6.47 -0.25
CA ASP A 286 4.83 7.54 -0.89
C ASP A 286 3.54 7.79 -0.09
N ILE A 287 3.38 9.00 0.47
CA ILE A 287 2.21 9.41 1.26
C ILE A 287 1.41 10.44 0.47
N GLN A 288 0.11 10.26 0.40
CA GLN A 288 -0.83 11.25 -0.11
C GLN A 288 -1.93 11.50 0.91
N ALA A 289 -2.08 12.74 1.34
CA ALA A 289 -3.16 13.16 2.22
C ALA A 289 -4.06 14.17 1.50
N ARG A 290 -5.37 13.89 1.48
CA ARG A 290 -6.38 14.79 0.96
C ARG A 290 -7.30 15.23 2.11
N LEU A 291 -7.19 16.50 2.51
CA LEU A 291 -8.02 17.10 3.54
C LEU A 291 -9.27 17.68 2.87
N ALA A 292 -10.29 16.84 2.68
CA ALA A 292 -11.47 17.20 1.88
C ALA A 292 -12.56 17.90 2.68
N GLY A 293 -12.57 17.78 4.02
CA GLY A 293 -13.60 18.33 4.89
C GLY A 293 -13.13 19.53 5.71
N GLU A 294 -14.02 20.47 5.97
CA GLU A 294 -13.75 21.60 6.86
C GLU A 294 -13.42 21.11 8.28
N GLY A 295 -12.36 21.67 8.89
CA GLY A 295 -11.90 21.30 10.23
C GLY A 295 -11.30 19.90 10.33
N SER A 296 -10.99 19.24 9.19
CA SER A 296 -10.28 17.98 9.22
C SER A 296 -8.79 18.18 9.47
N GLU A 297 -8.17 17.18 10.09
CA GLU A 297 -6.76 17.21 10.48
C GLU A 297 -6.04 15.95 10.00
N ALA A 298 -4.77 16.12 9.58
CA ALA A 298 -3.86 15.01 9.30
C ALA A 298 -2.51 15.24 9.97
N THR A 299 -2.07 14.29 10.78
CA THR A 299 -0.72 14.27 11.38
C THR A 299 0.12 13.21 10.69
N LEU A 300 1.22 13.61 10.07
CA LEU A 300 2.08 12.73 9.28
C LEU A 300 3.49 12.74 9.88
N ASN A 301 3.82 11.71 10.67
CA ASN A 301 5.12 11.56 11.30
C ASN A 301 5.90 10.39 10.71
N GLY A 302 7.22 10.54 10.62
CA GLY A 302 8.11 9.50 10.15
C GLY A 302 9.42 9.46 10.90
N LEU A 303 9.89 8.26 11.20
CA LEU A 303 11.23 7.97 11.71
C LEU A 303 11.85 6.89 10.84
N TYR A 304 13.11 7.08 10.47
CA TYR A 304 13.89 6.03 9.83
C TYR A 304 15.26 5.89 10.51
N LEU A 305 15.73 4.65 10.58
CA LEU A 305 17.08 4.32 11.01
C LEU A 305 17.73 3.48 9.92
N VAL A 306 18.78 4.01 9.33
CA VAL A 306 19.51 3.39 8.23
C VAL A 306 20.96 3.17 8.59
N ASP A 307 21.56 2.11 8.07
CA ASP A 307 22.94 1.74 8.27
C ASP A 307 23.54 1.19 6.96
N GLY A 308 24.84 1.39 6.79
CA GLY A 308 25.58 0.86 5.67
C GLY A 308 25.12 1.40 4.32
N ARG A 309 24.49 0.53 3.50
CA ARG A 309 24.05 0.84 2.13
C ARG A 309 22.55 1.04 1.99
N GLN A 310 21.81 1.00 3.10
CA GLN A 310 20.37 1.16 3.09
C GLN A 310 19.97 2.55 2.56
N VAL A 311 18.90 2.57 1.78
CA VAL A 311 18.27 3.81 1.29
C VAL A 311 16.85 3.85 1.83
N CYS A 312 16.50 4.93 2.52
CA CYS A 312 15.13 5.22 2.94
C CYS A 312 14.71 6.58 2.41
N ASP A 313 13.63 6.61 1.66
CA ASP A 313 13.06 7.80 1.02
C ASP A 313 11.58 7.93 1.38
N THR A 314 11.16 9.11 1.79
CA THR A 314 9.76 9.42 2.04
C THR A 314 9.35 10.58 1.14
N HIS A 315 8.35 10.35 0.30
CA HIS A 315 7.77 11.36 -0.56
C HIS A 315 6.34 11.65 -0.13
N MET A 316 6.03 12.91 0.11
CA MET A 316 4.75 13.32 0.70
C MET A 316 4.08 14.38 -0.16
N ARG A 317 2.77 14.21 -0.36
CA ARG A 317 1.88 15.18 -0.99
C ARG A 317 0.66 15.41 -0.12
N VAL A 318 0.36 16.66 0.15
CA VAL A 318 -0.84 17.08 0.90
C VAL A 318 -1.65 18.03 0.01
N ASP A 319 -2.92 17.72 -0.22
CA ASP A 319 -3.85 18.47 -1.06
C ASP A 319 -5.03 18.97 -0.23
#